data_d35e4e4e832d2a4ea09120b830c02409
#
_entry.id   d35e4e4e832d2a4ea09120b830c02409
#
_cell.length_a   1.000
_cell.length_b   1.000
_cell.length_c   1.000
_cell.angle_alpha   90.00
_cell.angle_beta   90.00
_cell.angle_gamma   90.00
#
_symmetry.space_group_name_H-M   'P 1'
#
loop_
_entity.id
_entity.type
_entity.pdbx_description
1 polymer ?
#
loop_
_entity_poly.entity_id
_entity_poly.type
_entity_poly.pdbx_seq_one_letter_code
_entity_poly.pdbx_strand_id
1 'polypeptide(L)'
;HCLLRRQRQMCIRDRLSTHIMNYSQDWQLENSYSDLPEQFFTKINPVPVSSPKLLLFNEELAKSLGIELNLNDKSMLANLFSGNALPRNTNPIAQAYAGHQFGQFSILGDGRAHLLGEKISPDGKRYDLQFKGSGQTPSSRGGDGRAAVGPMLREYLISEAMLALKI
;
A
#
# COMPACT_ATOMS: atom_id res chain seq x y z
N HIS A 1 -34.01 13.36 -4.12
CA HIS A 1 -32.82 14.00 -3.49
C HIS A 1 -32.65 13.67 -2.00
N CYS A 2 -33.68 13.22 -1.30
CA CYS A 2 -33.61 12.92 0.15
C CYS A 2 -33.14 11.50 0.47
N LEU A 3 -33.30 10.54 -0.43
CA LEU A 3 -32.93 9.12 -0.24
C LEU A 3 -31.41 8.88 -0.35
N LEU A 4 -30.68 9.65 -1.15
CA LEU A 4 -29.22 9.55 -1.29
C LEU A 4 -28.44 10.06 -0.06
N ARG A 5 -29.03 10.99 0.71
CA ARG A 5 -28.39 11.46 1.97
C ARG A 5 -28.49 10.45 3.11
N ARG A 6 -29.56 9.64 3.16
CA ARG A 6 -29.69 8.61 4.22
C ARG A 6 -28.73 7.43 4.03
N GLN A 7 -28.42 7.03 2.81
CA GLN A 7 -27.44 5.96 2.57
C GLN A 7 -26.02 6.38 2.92
N ARG A 8 -25.64 7.66 2.72
CA ARG A 8 -24.32 8.15 3.15
C ARG A 8 -24.17 8.25 4.67
N GLN A 9 -25.23 8.49 5.42
CA GLN A 9 -25.17 8.54 6.88
C GLN A 9 -25.17 7.16 7.54
N MET A 10 -25.72 6.10 6.92
CA MET A 10 -25.61 4.73 7.43
C MET A 10 -24.22 4.15 7.31
N CYS A 11 -23.43 4.52 6.29
CA CYS A 11 -22.04 4.05 6.14
C CYS A 11 -21.04 4.69 7.14
N ILE A 12 -21.43 5.76 7.83
CA ILE A 12 -20.53 6.47 8.79
C ILE A 12 -20.72 5.96 10.24
N ARG A 13 -21.75 5.18 10.54
CA ARG A 13 -22.04 4.73 11.90
C ARG A 13 -21.47 3.39 12.31
N ASP A 14 -21.05 2.57 11.37
CA ASP A 14 -20.27 1.37 11.68
C ASP A 14 -18.78 1.71 11.73
N ARG A 15 -18.37 2.43 12.77
CA ARG A 15 -16.99 2.37 13.24
C ARG A 15 -16.76 0.98 13.82
N LEU A 16 -16.66 0.00 12.94
CA LEU A 16 -16.02 -1.25 13.29
C LEU A 16 -14.62 -0.89 13.79
N SER A 17 -14.31 -1.32 14.98
CA SER A 17 -12.96 -1.27 15.55
C SER A 17 -12.00 -1.76 14.45
N THR A 18 -11.22 -0.84 13.88
CA THR A 18 -10.29 -1.12 12.78
C THR A 18 -9.06 -1.81 13.34
N HIS A 19 -9.22 -3.03 13.85
CA HIS A 19 -8.08 -3.86 14.18
C HIS A 19 -7.54 -4.44 12.88
N ILE A 20 -6.41 -3.90 12.43
CA ILE A 20 -5.62 -4.55 11.39
C ILE A 20 -5.18 -5.90 11.93
N MET A 21 -5.50 -6.97 11.20
CA MET A 21 -5.07 -8.30 11.58
C MET A 21 -3.56 -8.45 11.36
N ASN A 22 -2.85 -8.92 12.36
CA ASN A 22 -1.45 -9.24 12.19
C ASN A 22 -1.32 -10.55 11.38
N TYR A 23 -0.68 -10.46 10.25
CA TYR A 23 -0.29 -11.63 9.48
C TYR A 23 0.84 -12.37 10.20
N SER A 24 0.78 -13.70 10.25
CA SER A 24 1.71 -14.50 11.06
C SER A 24 3.14 -14.49 10.55
N GLN A 25 3.35 -14.16 9.28
CA GLN A 25 4.65 -14.21 8.62
C GLN A 25 5.39 -12.88 8.75
N ASP A 26 6.66 -12.96 9.08
CA ASP A 26 7.59 -11.83 9.09
C ASP A 26 8.32 -11.78 7.74
N TRP A 27 8.18 -10.68 7.03
CA TRP A 27 8.89 -10.45 5.77
C TRP A 27 10.31 -9.93 5.97
N GLN A 28 10.73 -9.79 7.23
CA GLN A 28 12.06 -9.28 7.58
C GLN A 28 12.35 -7.94 6.90
N LEU A 29 11.41 -7.01 7.06
CA LEU A 29 11.55 -5.66 6.52
C LEU A 29 12.44 -4.81 7.41
N GLU A 30 13.34 -4.05 6.79
CA GLU A 30 14.03 -2.94 7.42
C GLU A 30 13.17 -1.67 7.36
N ASN A 31 13.42 -0.70 8.23
CA ASN A 31 12.63 0.52 8.31
C ASN A 31 13.57 1.75 8.39
N SER A 32 14.60 1.77 7.54
CA SER A 32 15.64 2.81 7.59
C SER A 32 15.09 4.22 7.33
N TYR A 33 13.99 4.34 6.57
CA TYR A 33 13.35 5.62 6.34
C TYR A 33 12.75 6.20 7.63
N SER A 34 12.33 5.35 8.56
CA SER A 34 11.79 5.77 9.87
C SER A 34 12.87 6.28 10.83
N ASP A 35 14.15 6.15 10.48
CA ASP A 35 15.28 6.71 11.25
C ASP A 35 15.53 8.18 10.88
N LEU A 36 14.89 8.69 9.83
CA LEU A 36 14.93 10.09 9.46
C LEU A 36 14.13 10.95 10.47
N PRO A 37 14.38 12.28 10.51
CA PRO A 37 13.54 13.19 11.30
C PRO A 37 12.06 13.11 10.95
N GLU A 38 11.17 13.29 11.94
CA GLU A 38 9.72 13.10 11.82
C GLU A 38 9.04 13.97 10.74
N GLN A 39 9.68 15.05 10.29
CA GLN A 39 9.15 15.87 9.20
C GLN A 39 9.22 15.18 7.83
N PHE A 40 9.97 14.06 7.70
CA PHE A 40 10.09 13.31 6.43
C PHE A 40 9.05 12.21 6.26
N PHE A 41 8.29 11.89 7.30
CA PHE A 41 7.26 10.86 7.21
C PHE A 41 6.15 11.03 8.26
N THR A 42 5.04 10.36 8.04
CA THR A 42 3.97 10.21 9.03
C THR A 42 3.70 8.73 9.24
N LYS A 43 3.70 8.26 10.48
CA LYS A 43 3.28 6.90 10.82
C LYS A 43 1.78 6.77 10.60
N ILE A 44 1.37 5.93 9.67
CA ILE A 44 -0.04 5.76 9.31
C ILE A 44 -0.27 4.38 8.71
N ASN A 45 -1.31 3.72 9.15
CA ASN A 45 -1.69 2.41 8.65
C ASN A 45 -2.60 2.52 7.43
N PRO A 46 -2.57 1.52 6.53
CA PRO A 46 -3.60 1.35 5.51
C PRO A 46 -5.01 1.34 6.12
N VAL A 47 -5.98 1.83 5.37
CA VAL A 47 -7.38 1.83 5.80
C VAL A 47 -8.04 0.53 5.34
N PRO A 48 -8.58 -0.29 6.23
CA PRO A 48 -9.22 -1.56 5.85
C PRO A 48 -10.35 -1.40 4.86
N VAL A 49 -10.59 -2.45 4.07
CA VAL A 49 -11.68 -2.54 3.09
C VAL A 49 -12.55 -3.78 3.35
N SER A 50 -13.84 -3.67 3.02
CA SER A 50 -14.75 -4.81 3.08
C SER A 50 -14.54 -5.73 1.87
N SER A 51 -14.55 -7.06 2.10
CA SER A 51 -14.56 -8.09 1.05
C SER A 51 -13.49 -7.91 -0.04
N PRO A 52 -12.19 -7.81 0.32
CA PRO A 52 -11.14 -7.66 -0.68
C PRO A 52 -11.04 -8.89 -1.58
N LYS A 53 -10.63 -8.67 -2.83
CA LYS A 53 -10.40 -9.74 -3.81
C LYS A 53 -9.05 -9.52 -4.49
N LEU A 54 -8.24 -10.57 -4.55
CA LEU A 54 -7.00 -10.56 -5.32
C LEU A 54 -7.32 -10.74 -6.80
N LEU A 55 -6.91 -9.79 -7.63
CA LEU A 55 -7.12 -9.84 -9.08
C LEU A 55 -5.93 -10.43 -9.80
N LEU A 56 -4.74 -9.93 -9.51
CA LEU A 56 -3.47 -10.36 -10.10
C LEU A 56 -2.42 -10.48 -9.00
N PHE A 57 -1.47 -11.38 -9.20
CA PHE A 57 -0.33 -11.55 -8.32
C PHE A 57 0.89 -12.01 -9.13
N ASN A 58 2.03 -11.38 -8.91
CA ASN A 58 3.29 -11.73 -9.53
C ASN A 58 4.09 -12.68 -8.62
N GLU A 59 3.95 -13.98 -8.86
CA GLU A 59 4.62 -15.03 -8.07
C GLU A 59 6.14 -15.00 -8.25
N GLU A 60 6.62 -14.71 -9.46
CA GLU A 60 8.04 -14.66 -9.78
C GLU A 60 8.72 -13.51 -9.04
N LEU A 61 8.07 -12.34 -9.00
CA LEU A 61 8.56 -11.19 -8.23
C LEU A 61 8.61 -11.52 -6.74
N ALA A 62 7.56 -12.12 -6.18
CA ALA A 62 7.54 -12.51 -4.76
C ALA A 62 8.70 -13.45 -4.42
N LYS A 63 8.96 -14.47 -5.27
CA LYS A 63 10.10 -15.40 -5.11
C LYS A 63 11.44 -14.67 -5.21
N SER A 64 11.59 -13.76 -6.17
CA SER A 64 12.84 -13.00 -6.35
C SER A 64 13.15 -12.10 -5.14
N LEU A 65 12.12 -11.61 -4.46
CA LEU A 65 12.24 -10.84 -3.22
C LEU A 65 12.45 -11.71 -1.98
N GLY A 66 12.37 -13.04 -2.10
CA GLY A 66 12.45 -13.95 -0.96
C GLY A 66 11.23 -13.87 -0.03
N ILE A 67 10.06 -13.54 -0.60
CA ILE A 67 8.80 -13.49 0.14
C ILE A 67 8.02 -14.78 -0.15
N GLU A 68 7.93 -15.64 0.84
CA GLU A 68 7.18 -16.89 0.75
C GLU A 68 5.71 -16.64 1.11
N LEU A 69 4.79 -17.11 0.27
CA LEU A 69 3.35 -16.94 0.47
C LEU A 69 2.61 -18.25 0.17
N ASN A 70 1.57 -18.51 0.95
CA ASN A 70 0.66 -19.61 0.63
C ASN A 70 -0.33 -19.19 -0.46
N LEU A 71 -0.01 -19.52 -1.71
CA LEU A 71 -0.81 -19.14 -2.88
C LEU A 71 -2.18 -19.83 -2.95
N ASN A 72 -2.41 -20.87 -2.14
CA ASN A 72 -3.70 -21.55 -2.07
C ASN A 72 -4.72 -20.78 -1.20
N ASP A 73 -4.25 -19.93 -0.29
CA ASP A 73 -5.12 -19.10 0.55
C ASP A 73 -5.35 -17.72 -0.08
N LYS A 74 -6.22 -17.69 -1.08
CA LYS A 74 -6.58 -16.45 -1.78
C LYS A 74 -7.25 -15.42 -0.88
N SER A 75 -7.94 -15.86 0.16
CA SER A 75 -8.60 -14.95 1.12
C SER A 75 -7.56 -14.23 1.97
N MET A 76 -6.58 -14.96 2.46
CA MET A 76 -5.47 -14.40 3.21
C MET A 76 -4.65 -13.43 2.35
N LEU A 77 -4.30 -13.81 1.11
CA LEU A 77 -3.58 -12.93 0.19
C LEU A 77 -4.37 -11.64 -0.12
N ALA A 78 -5.69 -11.75 -0.33
CA ALA A 78 -6.54 -10.58 -0.56
C ALA A 78 -6.54 -9.64 0.65
N ASN A 79 -6.64 -10.15 1.88
CA ASN A 79 -6.55 -9.35 3.09
C ASN A 79 -5.18 -8.71 3.27
N LEU A 80 -4.10 -9.45 2.99
CA LEU A 80 -2.74 -8.96 3.07
C LEU A 80 -2.50 -7.80 2.09
N PHE A 81 -2.75 -8.01 0.80
CA PHE A 81 -2.48 -7.01 -0.24
C PHE A 81 -3.51 -5.87 -0.30
N SER A 82 -4.61 -5.95 0.43
CA SER A 82 -5.51 -4.81 0.63
C SER A 82 -5.14 -3.92 1.82
N GLY A 83 -4.22 -4.38 2.68
CA GLY A 83 -3.86 -3.70 3.92
C GLY A 83 -4.78 -4.01 5.09
N ASN A 84 -5.70 -4.99 4.96
CA ASN A 84 -6.51 -5.47 6.08
C ASN A 84 -5.68 -6.29 7.09
N ALA A 85 -4.63 -6.92 6.60
CA ALA A 85 -3.62 -7.58 7.40
C ALA A 85 -2.24 -7.05 7.02
N LEU A 86 -1.32 -7.02 7.96
CA LEU A 86 0.06 -6.61 7.72
C LEU A 86 1.03 -7.69 8.17
N PRO A 87 2.19 -7.84 7.51
CA PRO A 87 3.26 -8.69 7.99
C PRO A 87 3.71 -8.26 9.40
N ARG A 88 4.26 -9.19 10.17
CA ARG A 88 4.82 -8.85 11.48
C ARG A 88 5.95 -7.83 11.34
N ASN A 89 6.11 -7.04 12.40
CA ASN A 89 7.18 -6.04 12.51
C ASN A 89 7.14 -4.94 11.44
N THR A 90 5.98 -4.74 10.80
CA THR A 90 5.75 -3.66 9.85
C THR A 90 5.33 -2.39 10.55
N ASN A 91 5.95 -1.27 10.21
CA ASN A 91 5.59 0.06 10.70
C ASN A 91 5.27 0.96 9.51
N PRO A 92 4.04 0.88 8.95
CA PRO A 92 3.72 1.63 7.74
C PRO A 92 3.84 3.13 7.93
N ILE A 93 4.41 3.79 6.93
CA ILE A 93 4.57 5.25 6.90
C ILE A 93 4.10 5.82 5.57
N ALA A 94 3.67 7.09 5.58
CA ALA A 94 3.55 7.92 4.40
C ALA A 94 4.77 8.85 4.34
N GLN A 95 5.54 8.77 3.26
CA GLN A 95 6.73 9.59 3.08
C GLN A 95 6.36 11.02 2.70
N ALA A 96 7.11 12.00 3.23
CA ALA A 96 6.94 13.42 2.94
C ALA A 96 8.17 13.94 2.20
N TYR A 97 8.00 14.30 0.94
CA TYR A 97 9.03 14.88 0.10
C TYR A 97 8.44 15.83 -0.93
N ALA A 98 9.29 16.62 -1.55
CA ALA A 98 8.92 17.60 -2.56
C ALA A 98 9.46 17.21 -3.94
N GLY A 99 8.75 17.63 -4.97
CA GLY A 99 9.16 17.40 -6.35
C GLY A 99 8.39 18.28 -7.33
N HIS A 100 8.79 18.26 -8.59
CA HIS A 100 8.07 18.96 -9.65
C HIS A 100 6.87 18.12 -10.10
N GLN A 101 5.68 18.67 -9.93
CA GLN A 101 4.44 18.04 -10.33
C GLN A 101 3.44 19.10 -10.85
N PHE A 102 2.71 18.79 -11.90
CA PHE A 102 1.76 19.72 -12.54
C PHE A 102 2.37 21.05 -12.97
N GLY A 103 3.64 21.05 -13.43
CA GLY A 103 4.34 22.24 -13.88
C GLY A 103 4.85 23.17 -12.77
N GLN A 104 4.79 22.74 -11.51
CA GLN A 104 5.26 23.52 -10.36
C GLN A 104 5.92 22.63 -9.31
N PHE A 105 6.67 23.25 -8.40
CA PHE A 105 7.21 22.58 -7.23
C PHE A 105 6.12 22.32 -6.21
N SER A 106 5.94 21.07 -5.81
CA SER A 106 4.87 20.64 -4.91
C SER A 106 5.40 19.73 -3.81
N ILE A 107 4.81 19.82 -2.62
CA ILE A 107 5.11 18.93 -1.49
C ILE A 107 3.92 17.97 -1.36
N LEU A 108 4.01 16.84 -2.04
CA LEU A 108 2.93 15.85 -2.09
C LEU A 108 3.36 14.47 -1.60
N GLY A 109 4.66 14.27 -1.31
CA GLY A 109 5.17 12.99 -0.85
C GLY A 109 4.67 11.83 -1.72
N ASP A 110 4.40 10.69 -1.11
CA ASP A 110 3.85 9.49 -1.76
C ASP A 110 2.39 9.63 -2.21
N GLY A 111 1.72 10.72 -1.87
CA GLY A 111 0.32 10.92 -2.18
C GLY A 111 -0.59 9.94 -1.43
N ARG A 112 -0.83 8.76 -1.97
CA ARG A 112 -1.73 7.73 -1.42
C ARG A 112 -1.04 6.38 -1.24
N ALA A 113 0.26 6.35 -1.04
CA ALA A 113 1.00 5.13 -0.79
C ALA A 113 1.41 5.02 0.69
N HIS A 114 1.52 3.78 1.16
CA HIS A 114 2.01 3.43 2.48
C HIS A 114 3.24 2.56 2.30
N LEU A 115 4.42 3.06 2.66
CA LEU A 115 5.65 2.27 2.70
C LEU A 115 5.58 1.33 3.89
N LEU A 116 5.72 0.04 3.64
CA LEU A 116 5.74 -1.00 4.68
C LEU A 116 7.14 -1.17 5.28
N GLY A 117 8.16 -0.92 4.50
CA GLY A 117 9.57 -1.05 4.81
C GLY A 117 10.39 -1.48 3.59
N GLU A 118 11.67 -1.72 3.80
CA GLU A 118 12.61 -2.15 2.77
C GLU A 118 12.90 -3.64 2.89
N LYS A 119 12.78 -4.37 1.78
CA LYS A 119 13.16 -5.78 1.68
C LYS A 119 14.55 -5.91 1.08
N ILE A 120 15.43 -6.61 1.78
CA ILE A 120 16.68 -7.09 1.17
C ILE A 120 16.39 -8.43 0.52
N SER A 121 16.52 -8.48 -0.80
CA SER A 121 16.32 -9.69 -1.58
C SER A 121 17.48 -10.69 -1.43
N PRO A 122 17.31 -11.96 -1.81
CA PRO A 122 18.38 -12.97 -1.73
C PRO A 122 19.66 -12.62 -2.51
N ASP A 123 19.56 -11.77 -3.54
CA ASP A 123 20.72 -11.26 -4.30
C ASP A 123 21.36 -9.99 -3.68
N GLY A 124 20.90 -9.60 -2.48
CA GLY A 124 21.45 -8.48 -1.70
C GLY A 124 20.98 -7.11 -2.12
N LYS A 125 20.00 -6.99 -3.03
CA LYS A 125 19.43 -5.70 -3.43
C LYS A 125 18.34 -5.25 -2.46
N ARG A 126 18.24 -3.94 -2.28
CA ARG A 126 17.23 -3.31 -1.44
C ARG A 126 16.04 -2.86 -2.30
N TYR A 127 14.83 -3.20 -1.86
CA TYR A 127 13.58 -2.83 -2.50
C TYR A 127 12.60 -2.24 -1.49
N ASP A 128 12.01 -1.12 -1.82
CA ASP A 128 10.90 -0.56 -1.06
C ASP A 128 9.62 -1.35 -1.34
N LEU A 129 8.96 -1.80 -0.28
CA LEU A 129 7.64 -2.43 -0.39
C LEU A 129 6.57 -1.44 0.07
N GLN A 130 5.67 -1.08 -0.84
CA GLN A 130 4.61 -0.14 -0.52
C GLN A 130 3.25 -0.56 -1.07
N PHE A 131 2.19 -0.19 -0.34
CA PHE A 131 0.82 -0.30 -0.82
C PHE A 131 0.36 1.03 -1.41
N LYS A 132 -0.06 1.03 -2.67
CA LYS A 132 -0.56 2.22 -3.35
C LYS A 132 -2.07 2.20 -3.48
N GLY A 133 -2.73 3.25 -3.01
CA GLY A 133 -4.18 3.33 -3.00
C GLY A 133 -4.83 2.58 -1.83
N SER A 134 -4.09 2.36 -0.76
CA SER A 134 -4.52 1.61 0.43
C SER A 134 -5.17 2.48 1.52
N GLY A 135 -5.48 3.72 1.22
CA GLY A 135 -6.17 4.62 2.13
C GLY A 135 -5.59 6.02 2.15
N GLN A 136 -6.19 6.84 2.99
CA GLN A 136 -5.84 8.24 3.12
C GLN A 136 -4.48 8.43 3.79
N THR A 137 -3.69 9.39 3.27
CA THR A 137 -2.45 9.88 3.87
C THR A 137 -2.53 11.41 4.01
N PRO A 138 -1.60 12.06 4.72
CA PRO A 138 -1.55 13.52 4.75
C PRO A 138 -1.42 14.16 3.35
N SER A 139 -0.84 13.44 2.39
CA SER A 139 -0.59 13.91 1.03
C SER A 139 -1.66 13.47 0.01
N SER A 140 -2.77 12.88 0.42
CA SER A 140 -3.84 12.43 -0.49
C SER A 140 -4.79 13.53 -0.95
N ARG A 141 -4.43 14.80 -0.73
CA ARG A 141 -5.13 16.00 -1.23
C ARG A 141 -6.62 16.04 -0.89
N GLY A 142 -6.98 15.63 0.32
CA GLY A 142 -8.37 15.56 0.80
C GLY A 142 -9.21 14.42 0.18
N GLY A 143 -8.62 13.60 -0.68
CA GLY A 143 -9.25 12.38 -1.19
C GLY A 143 -9.24 11.23 -0.18
N ASP A 144 -9.95 10.16 -0.52
CA ASP A 144 -10.02 8.94 0.31
C ASP A 144 -8.75 8.07 0.25
N GLY A 145 -7.76 8.45 -0.57
CA GLY A 145 -6.53 7.70 -0.78
C GLY A 145 -6.70 6.37 -1.49
N ARG A 146 -7.87 6.08 -2.07
CA ARG A 146 -8.11 4.84 -2.82
C ARG A 146 -7.67 4.96 -4.26
N ALA A 147 -7.32 3.83 -4.85
CA ALA A 147 -6.97 3.73 -6.25
C ALA A 147 -8.05 2.98 -7.04
N ALA A 148 -8.43 3.51 -8.19
CA ALA A 148 -9.30 2.79 -9.11
C ALA A 148 -8.56 1.62 -9.78
N VAL A 149 -9.26 0.52 -10.06
CA VAL A 149 -8.67 -0.72 -10.60
C VAL A 149 -7.99 -0.48 -11.96
N GLY A 150 -8.61 0.27 -12.87
CA GLY A 150 -8.08 0.51 -14.21
C GLY A 150 -6.67 1.14 -14.22
N PRO A 151 -6.42 2.25 -13.52
CA PRO A 151 -5.08 2.81 -13.36
C PRO A 151 -4.07 1.81 -12.76
N MET A 152 -4.46 1.01 -11.77
CA MET A 152 -3.55 0.03 -11.14
C MET A 152 -3.19 -1.11 -12.10
N LEU A 153 -4.13 -1.60 -12.89
CA LEU A 153 -3.85 -2.59 -13.93
C LEU A 153 -2.89 -2.05 -15.01
N ARG A 154 -3.03 -0.77 -15.38
CA ARG A 154 -2.05 -0.14 -16.29
C ARG A 154 -0.66 -0.05 -15.69
N GLU A 155 -0.54 0.34 -14.42
CA GLU A 155 0.76 0.37 -13.73
C GLU A 155 1.38 -1.03 -13.69
N TYR A 156 0.59 -2.06 -13.39
CA TYR A 156 1.06 -3.45 -13.41
C TYR A 156 1.61 -3.84 -14.80
N LEU A 157 0.82 -3.65 -15.86
CA LEU A 157 1.23 -4.00 -17.23
C LEU A 157 2.49 -3.25 -17.67
N ILE A 158 2.58 -1.96 -17.37
CA ILE A 158 3.75 -1.15 -17.75
C ILE A 158 4.99 -1.57 -16.94
N SER A 159 4.84 -1.89 -15.66
CA SER A 159 5.96 -2.37 -14.84
C SER A 159 6.53 -3.69 -15.40
N GLU A 160 5.68 -4.64 -15.79
CA GLU A 160 6.12 -5.89 -16.43
C GLU A 160 6.78 -5.63 -17.79
N ALA A 161 6.23 -4.72 -18.58
CA ALA A 161 6.82 -4.35 -19.87
C ALA A 161 8.19 -3.69 -19.72
N MET A 162 8.35 -2.78 -18.75
CA MET A 162 9.62 -2.11 -18.46
C MET A 162 10.68 -3.11 -18.00
N LEU A 163 10.32 -4.05 -17.13
CA LEU A 163 11.21 -5.14 -16.71
C LEU A 163 11.67 -5.98 -17.92
N ALA A 164 10.77 -6.36 -18.83
CA ALA A 164 11.09 -7.11 -20.02
C ALA A 164 12.03 -6.33 -20.97
N LEU A 165 11.88 -5.01 -21.03
CA LEU A 165 12.74 -4.11 -21.80
C LEU A 165 14.06 -3.77 -21.09
N LYS A 166 14.27 -4.24 -19.86
CA LYS A 166 15.46 -3.94 -19.03
C LYS A 166 15.67 -2.43 -18.77
N ILE A 167 14.56 -1.72 -18.55
CA ILE A 167 14.53 -0.29 -18.21
C ILE A 167 14.32 -0.14 -16.70
#